data_7ff2b404c250ec2b61df1c18bc8d9760
#
_entry.id   7ff2b404c250ec2b61df1c18bc8d9760
#
_cell.length_a   1.000
_cell.length_b   1.000
_cell.length_c   1.000
_cell.angle_alpha   90.00
_cell.angle_beta   90.00
_cell.angle_gamma   90.00
#
_symmetry.space_group_name_H-M   'P 1'
#
loop_
_entity.id
_entity.type
_entity.pdbx_description
1 polymer ?
#
loop_
_entity_poly.entity_id
_entity_poly.type
_entity_poly.pdbx_seq_one_letter_code
_entity_poly.pdbx_strand_id
1 'polypeptide(L)'
;MAKIAIIATDGFEEAELIYPYYRLKEAGHKSVVISLGKRPIEGKFGYIIKPTFKIDDVSAKDYDGVIVPGGTKNPDYLRRNKDVLDFVHTIDQQNKLVGAICHAGWVLISSKVIRKRKATSYYAIKDDMINAGANFEDSSVVVDGNLIFKNFFRILCQTYSFNC
;
A
#
# COMPACT_ATOMS: atom_id res chain seq x y z
N MET A 1 -10.70 -13.75 11.30
CA MET A 1 -10.48 -12.28 11.43
C MET A 1 -9.00 -12.02 11.19
N ALA A 2 -8.65 -11.34 10.10
CA ALA A 2 -7.27 -11.00 9.77
C ALA A 2 -6.87 -9.63 10.38
N LYS A 3 -5.58 -9.44 10.64
CA LYS A 3 -4.99 -8.18 11.11
C LYS A 3 -4.11 -7.60 10.00
N ILE A 4 -4.54 -6.49 9.41
CA ILE A 4 -3.89 -5.85 8.25
C ILE A 4 -3.23 -4.53 8.68
N ALA A 5 -1.94 -4.40 8.39
CA ALA A 5 -1.21 -3.15 8.53
C ALA A 5 -1.50 -2.22 7.35
N ILE A 6 -1.74 -0.94 7.61
CA ILE A 6 -1.72 0.10 6.57
C ILE A 6 -0.55 1.02 6.92
N ILE A 7 0.50 0.99 6.09
CA ILE A 7 1.72 1.77 6.37
C ILE A 7 1.66 3.08 5.60
N ALA A 8 1.64 4.18 6.35
CA ALA A 8 1.55 5.52 5.77
C ALA A 8 2.34 6.56 6.56
N THR A 9 2.74 7.63 5.89
CA THR A 9 3.34 8.84 6.48
C THR A 9 2.75 10.08 5.78
N ASP A 10 3.27 11.27 6.06
CA ASP A 10 2.74 12.50 5.47
C ASP A 10 2.64 12.46 3.94
N GLY A 11 1.64 13.13 3.40
CA GLY A 11 1.37 13.22 1.98
C GLY A 11 0.80 11.95 1.36
N PHE A 12 0.18 11.09 2.18
CA PHE A 12 -0.60 9.96 1.67
C PHE A 12 -1.85 10.45 0.90
N GLU A 13 -2.29 9.66 -0.07
CA GLU A 13 -3.56 9.90 -0.74
C GLU A 13 -4.70 9.39 0.16
N GLU A 14 -5.60 10.28 0.57
CA GLU A 14 -6.64 10.01 1.57
C GLU A 14 -7.53 8.83 1.21
N ALA A 15 -8.03 8.80 -0.02
CA ALA A 15 -8.91 7.74 -0.48
C ALA A 15 -8.24 6.36 -0.45
N GLU A 16 -6.93 6.33 -0.69
CA GLU A 16 -6.15 5.09 -0.74
C GLU A 16 -5.82 4.53 0.65
N LEU A 17 -5.91 5.35 1.69
CA LEU A 17 -5.80 4.93 3.07
C LEU A 17 -7.18 4.67 3.69
N ILE A 18 -8.10 5.64 3.58
CA ILE A 18 -9.38 5.64 4.30
C ILE A 18 -10.29 4.51 3.79
N TYR A 19 -10.37 4.35 2.46
CA TYR A 19 -11.24 3.33 1.88
C TYR A 19 -10.87 1.91 2.31
N PRO A 20 -9.62 1.43 2.13
CA PRO A 20 -9.26 0.09 2.60
C PRO A 20 -9.34 -0.05 4.12
N TYR A 21 -9.05 1.01 4.89
CA TYR A 21 -9.16 1.00 6.34
C TYR A 21 -10.58 0.65 6.81
N TYR A 22 -11.59 1.33 6.28
CA TYR A 22 -12.98 1.07 6.64
C TYR A 22 -13.55 -0.18 6.01
N ARG A 23 -13.20 -0.49 4.75
CA ARG A 23 -13.65 -1.72 4.07
C ARG A 23 -13.19 -2.98 4.79
N LEU A 24 -11.96 -3.00 5.28
CA LEU A 24 -11.46 -4.11 6.09
C LEU A 24 -12.27 -4.26 7.40
N LYS A 25 -12.58 -3.16 8.06
CA LYS A 25 -13.41 -3.19 9.29
C LYS A 25 -14.82 -3.67 9.02
N GLU A 26 -15.48 -3.20 7.96
CA GLU A 26 -16.80 -3.67 7.55
C GLU A 26 -16.81 -5.18 7.27
N ALA A 27 -15.72 -5.70 6.70
CA ALA A 27 -15.53 -7.12 6.43
C ALA A 27 -15.13 -7.93 7.68
N GLY A 28 -15.13 -7.33 8.89
CA GLY A 28 -14.80 -8.00 10.15
C GLY A 28 -13.31 -8.21 10.37
N HIS A 29 -12.44 -7.52 9.63
CA HIS A 29 -10.99 -7.58 9.84
C HIS A 29 -10.50 -6.42 10.73
N LYS A 30 -9.30 -6.56 11.30
CA LYS A 30 -8.63 -5.51 12.05
C LYS A 30 -7.68 -4.74 11.13
N SER A 31 -7.95 -3.48 10.88
CA SER A 31 -7.03 -2.57 10.18
C SER A 31 -6.30 -1.67 11.17
N VAL A 32 -5.00 -1.49 10.99
CA VAL A 32 -4.11 -0.75 11.89
C VAL A 32 -3.23 0.17 11.08
N VAL A 33 -3.22 1.46 11.40
CA VAL A 33 -2.33 2.43 10.74
C VAL A 33 -0.99 2.46 11.47
N ILE A 34 0.08 2.25 10.72
CA ILE A 34 1.48 2.27 11.16
C ILE A 34 2.21 3.39 10.42
N SER A 35 3.06 4.14 11.12
CA SER A 35 3.83 5.22 10.51
C SER A 35 5.29 5.22 10.98
N LEU A 36 6.08 6.13 10.41
CA LEU A 36 7.50 6.34 10.78
C LEU A 36 7.66 6.92 12.19
N GLY A 37 6.60 7.48 12.75
CA GLY A 37 6.57 8.06 14.10
C GLY A 37 5.17 7.99 14.70
N LYS A 38 5.03 8.44 15.95
CA LYS A 38 3.74 8.45 16.69
C LYS A 38 2.96 9.76 16.56
N ARG A 39 3.55 10.80 15.95
CA ARG A 39 2.82 12.05 15.69
C ARG A 39 1.72 11.84 14.67
N PRO A 40 0.66 12.66 14.69
CA PRO A 40 -0.31 12.68 13.61
C PRO A 40 0.37 12.90 12.26
N ILE A 41 -0.11 12.22 11.24
CA ILE A 41 0.31 12.36 9.85
C ILE A 41 -0.79 13.05 9.05
N GLU A 42 -0.39 13.87 8.09
CA GLU A 42 -1.30 14.65 7.26
C GLU A 42 -1.30 14.12 5.83
N GLY A 43 -2.48 13.89 5.30
CA GLY A 43 -2.69 13.48 3.91
C GLY A 43 -2.44 14.64 2.94
N LYS A 44 -2.51 14.34 1.66
CA LYS A 44 -2.26 15.27 0.57
C LYS A 44 -3.24 16.46 0.55
N PHE A 45 -4.46 16.24 1.03
CA PHE A 45 -5.54 17.25 1.06
C PHE A 45 -5.89 17.70 2.48
N GLY A 46 -5.01 17.45 3.45
CA GLY A 46 -5.14 17.96 4.80
C GLY A 46 -5.87 17.04 5.80
N TYR A 47 -6.21 15.81 5.40
CA TYR A 47 -6.80 14.86 6.35
C TYR A 47 -5.74 14.40 7.36
N ILE A 48 -6.05 14.56 8.64
CA ILE A 48 -5.13 14.21 9.73
C ILE A 48 -5.54 12.87 10.34
N ILE A 49 -4.59 11.95 10.45
CA ILE A 49 -4.78 10.67 11.13
C ILE A 49 -3.66 10.42 12.14
N LYS A 50 -4.04 9.91 13.32
CA LYS A 50 -3.06 9.49 14.32
C LYS A 50 -2.72 8.02 14.09
N PRO A 51 -1.46 7.67 13.79
CA PRO A 51 -1.04 6.28 13.68
C PRO A 51 -1.25 5.52 14.99
N THR A 52 -1.60 4.24 14.87
CA THR A 52 -1.74 3.35 16.04
C THR A 52 -0.38 2.96 16.60
N PHE A 53 0.58 2.70 15.71
CA PHE A 53 1.93 2.28 16.06
C PHE A 53 2.99 2.99 15.21
N LYS A 54 4.20 3.02 15.74
CA LYS A 54 5.41 3.32 14.98
C LYS A 54 5.94 2.02 14.36
N ILE A 55 6.58 2.10 13.22
CA ILE A 55 7.09 0.91 12.49
C ILE A 55 8.09 0.11 13.33
N ASP A 56 8.94 0.77 14.11
CA ASP A 56 9.96 0.13 14.96
C ASP A 56 9.33 -0.64 16.15
N ASP A 57 8.07 -0.34 16.51
CA ASP A 57 7.38 -0.95 17.66
C ASP A 57 6.59 -2.22 17.26
N VAL A 58 6.64 -2.63 16.00
CA VAL A 58 5.81 -3.74 15.48
C VAL A 58 6.63 -4.78 14.73
N SER A 59 6.14 -6.03 14.75
CA SER A 59 6.71 -7.11 13.97
C SER A 59 5.78 -7.52 12.83
N ALA A 60 6.33 -7.72 11.63
CA ALA A 60 5.58 -8.23 10.48
C ALA A 60 4.92 -9.60 10.75
N LYS A 61 5.47 -10.40 11.68
CA LYS A 61 4.91 -11.70 12.06
C LYS A 61 3.52 -11.61 12.67
N ASP A 62 3.18 -10.45 13.28
CA ASP A 62 1.92 -10.22 13.99
C ASP A 62 0.79 -9.78 13.07
N TYR A 63 1.03 -9.72 11.75
CA TYR A 63 0.08 -9.25 10.74
C TYR A 63 -0.14 -10.30 9.67
N ASP A 64 -1.35 -10.32 9.12
CA ASP A 64 -1.77 -11.20 8.02
C ASP A 64 -1.60 -10.54 6.65
N GLY A 65 -1.24 -9.26 6.64
CA GLY A 65 -0.99 -8.52 5.41
C GLY A 65 -0.61 -7.08 5.66
N VAL A 66 -0.17 -6.43 4.58
CA VAL A 66 0.17 -5.01 4.54
C VAL A 66 -0.49 -4.34 3.34
N ILE A 67 -0.97 -3.12 3.52
CA ILE A 67 -1.41 -2.22 2.45
C ILE A 67 -0.55 -0.96 2.51
N VAL A 68 -0.05 -0.54 1.36
CA VAL A 68 0.71 0.71 1.21
C VAL A 68 -0.11 1.65 0.31
N PRO A 69 -0.67 2.73 0.85
CA PRO A 69 -1.28 3.80 0.06
C PRO A 69 -0.23 4.55 -0.77
N GLY A 70 -0.69 5.17 -1.83
CA GLY A 70 0.15 6.07 -2.63
C GLY A 70 0.17 7.50 -2.11
N GLY A 71 -0.12 8.46 -2.98
CA GLY A 71 0.35 9.83 -2.87
C GLY A 71 1.80 9.90 -3.36
N THR A 72 2.36 11.09 -3.50
CA THR A 72 3.75 11.22 -3.98
C THR A 72 4.75 11.22 -2.84
N LYS A 73 4.53 12.03 -1.82
CA LYS A 73 5.41 12.13 -0.64
C LYS A 73 5.44 10.85 0.19
N ASN A 74 4.27 10.26 0.43
CA ASN A 74 4.15 9.07 1.26
C ASN A 74 5.08 7.94 0.82
N PRO A 75 5.00 7.42 -0.42
CA PRO A 75 5.87 6.34 -0.86
C PRO A 75 7.34 6.77 -0.96
N ASP A 76 7.63 8.03 -1.29
CA ASP A 76 9.00 8.54 -1.36
C ASP A 76 9.69 8.50 0.01
N TYR A 77 9.00 8.89 1.07
CA TYR A 77 9.53 8.78 2.43
C TYR A 77 9.61 7.34 2.93
N LEU A 78 8.55 6.54 2.70
CA LEU A 78 8.49 5.16 3.15
C LEU A 78 9.60 4.30 2.53
N ARG A 79 9.89 4.47 1.23
CA ARG A 79 10.90 3.68 0.52
C ARG A 79 12.34 3.90 1.02
N ARG A 80 12.58 4.94 1.80
CA ARG A 80 13.88 5.29 2.38
C ARG A 80 14.08 4.72 3.79
N ASN A 81 13.01 4.18 4.40
CA ASN A 81 13.06 3.64 5.75
C ASN A 81 13.24 2.13 5.71
N LYS A 82 14.35 1.65 6.28
CA LYS A 82 14.72 0.24 6.25
C LYS A 82 13.67 -0.65 6.92
N ASP A 83 13.11 -0.23 8.05
CA ASP A 83 12.17 -1.04 8.82
C ASP A 83 10.84 -1.23 8.06
N VAL A 84 10.41 -0.20 7.29
CA VAL A 84 9.28 -0.32 6.37
C VAL A 84 9.57 -1.33 5.27
N LEU A 85 10.75 -1.26 4.66
CA LEU A 85 11.13 -2.17 3.57
C LEU A 85 11.24 -3.61 4.07
N ASP A 86 11.86 -3.82 5.22
CA ASP A 86 11.99 -5.14 5.85
C ASP A 86 10.62 -5.70 6.26
N PHE A 87 9.71 -4.85 6.75
CA PHE A 87 8.34 -5.26 7.09
C PHE A 87 7.59 -5.76 5.86
N VAL A 88 7.57 -4.97 4.77
CA VAL A 88 6.89 -5.33 3.52
C VAL A 88 7.51 -6.59 2.91
N HIS A 89 8.85 -6.68 2.87
CA HIS A 89 9.57 -7.84 2.40
C HIS A 89 9.21 -9.10 3.21
N THR A 90 9.18 -9.00 4.53
CA THR A 90 8.86 -10.12 5.42
C THR A 90 7.43 -10.61 5.22
N ILE A 91 6.46 -9.71 5.06
CA ILE A 91 5.05 -10.06 4.75
C ILE A 91 5.00 -10.87 3.45
N ASP A 92 5.70 -10.40 2.40
CA ASP A 92 5.75 -11.09 1.10
C ASP A 92 6.40 -12.48 1.22
N GLN A 93 7.55 -12.59 1.89
CA GLN A 93 8.25 -13.86 2.09
C GLN A 93 7.43 -14.89 2.87
N GLN A 94 6.50 -14.44 3.71
CA GLN A 94 5.54 -15.28 4.41
C GLN A 94 4.30 -15.62 3.57
N ASN A 95 4.28 -15.22 2.30
CA ASN A 95 3.15 -15.40 1.38
C ASN A 95 1.84 -14.79 1.93
N LYS A 96 1.96 -13.73 2.73
CA LYS A 96 0.84 -12.96 3.27
C LYS A 96 0.49 -11.81 2.33
N LEU A 97 -0.71 -11.24 2.46
CA LEU A 97 -1.22 -10.20 1.58
C LEU A 97 -0.31 -8.97 1.52
N VAL A 98 0.09 -8.57 0.32
CA VAL A 98 0.74 -7.29 0.03
C VAL A 98 -0.14 -6.51 -0.93
N GLY A 99 -0.75 -5.42 -0.45
CA GLY A 99 -1.54 -4.49 -1.24
C GLY A 99 -0.78 -3.20 -1.51
N ALA A 100 -0.77 -2.73 -2.75
CA ALA A 100 -0.15 -1.47 -3.12
C ALA A 100 -1.05 -0.67 -4.06
N ILE A 101 -1.08 0.64 -3.89
CA ILE A 101 -1.94 1.52 -4.68
C ILE A 101 -1.10 2.66 -5.25
N CYS A 102 -1.32 2.99 -6.54
CA CYS A 102 -0.79 4.19 -7.18
C CYS A 102 0.75 4.24 -7.17
N HIS A 103 1.36 5.26 -6.50
CA HIS A 103 2.81 5.41 -6.36
C HIS A 103 3.44 4.47 -5.30
N ALA A 104 2.65 3.69 -4.57
CA ALA A 104 3.18 2.71 -3.61
C ALA A 104 4.12 1.67 -4.26
N GLY A 105 4.08 1.55 -5.60
CA GLY A 105 5.05 0.77 -6.36
C GLY A 105 6.50 1.07 -6.02
N TRP A 106 6.84 2.31 -5.70
CA TRP A 106 8.19 2.67 -5.28
C TRP A 106 8.64 1.96 -4.00
N VAL A 107 7.73 1.76 -3.05
CA VAL A 107 8.03 1.00 -1.81
C VAL A 107 8.28 -0.45 -2.15
N LEU A 108 7.46 -1.04 -3.04
CA LEU A 108 7.58 -2.44 -3.44
C LEU A 108 8.85 -2.71 -4.28
N ILE A 109 9.26 -1.74 -5.11
CA ILE A 109 10.56 -1.77 -5.80
C ILE A 109 11.69 -1.86 -4.77
N SER A 110 11.68 -0.95 -3.80
CA SER A 110 12.75 -0.83 -2.81
C SER A 110 12.79 -2.01 -1.84
N SER A 111 11.63 -2.60 -1.52
CA SER A 111 11.52 -3.84 -0.71
C SER A 111 11.74 -5.13 -1.52
N LYS A 112 12.02 -5.02 -2.82
CA LYS A 112 12.39 -6.15 -3.73
C LYS A 112 11.29 -7.21 -3.90
N VAL A 113 10.02 -6.82 -3.83
CA VAL A 113 8.89 -7.77 -3.92
C VAL A 113 8.26 -7.87 -5.31
N ILE A 114 8.64 -7.01 -6.28
CA ILE A 114 7.97 -6.96 -7.60
C ILE A 114 8.70 -7.69 -8.74
N ARG A 115 9.95 -8.09 -8.53
CA ARG A 115 10.75 -8.66 -9.61
C ARG A 115 10.11 -9.94 -10.16
N LYS A 116 9.90 -9.98 -11.48
CA LYS A 116 9.22 -11.05 -12.23
C LYS A 116 7.75 -11.27 -11.84
N ARG A 117 7.16 -10.33 -11.07
CA ARG A 117 5.75 -10.36 -10.68
C ARG A 117 4.91 -9.51 -11.65
N LYS A 118 3.68 -9.92 -11.88
CA LYS A 118 2.68 -9.09 -12.54
C LYS A 118 2.33 -7.92 -11.64
N ALA A 119 2.32 -6.71 -12.18
CA ALA A 119 2.04 -5.51 -11.41
C ALA A 119 1.46 -4.41 -12.29
N THR A 120 0.70 -3.52 -11.67
CA THR A 120 0.30 -2.23 -12.22
C THR A 120 0.73 -1.11 -11.28
N SER A 121 0.55 0.13 -11.68
CA SER A 121 0.82 1.29 -10.82
C SER A 121 0.17 2.54 -11.40
N TYR A 122 0.32 3.67 -10.73
CA TYR A 122 0.12 4.95 -11.37
C TYR A 122 1.05 5.09 -12.58
N TYR A 123 0.51 5.64 -13.67
CA TYR A 123 1.21 5.65 -14.97
C TYR A 123 2.60 6.31 -14.92
N ALA A 124 2.75 7.39 -14.14
CA ALA A 124 4.02 8.12 -14.09
C ALA A 124 5.21 7.30 -13.55
N ILE A 125 4.97 6.18 -12.86
CA ILE A 125 6.04 5.31 -12.36
C ILE A 125 6.12 3.97 -13.10
N LYS A 126 5.45 3.86 -14.26
CA LYS A 126 5.48 2.66 -15.10
C LYS A 126 6.89 2.22 -15.44
N ASP A 127 7.73 3.16 -15.89
CA ASP A 127 9.09 2.86 -16.31
C ASP A 127 9.96 2.39 -15.13
N ASP A 128 9.73 2.95 -13.93
CA ASP A 128 10.39 2.50 -12.70
C ASP A 128 10.04 1.05 -12.38
N MET A 129 8.76 0.67 -12.54
CA MET A 129 8.28 -0.69 -12.32
C MET A 129 8.93 -1.68 -13.29
N ILE A 130 8.95 -1.33 -14.58
CA ILE A 130 9.57 -2.16 -15.65
C ILE A 130 11.07 -2.30 -15.40
N ASN A 131 11.77 -1.20 -15.11
CA ASN A 131 13.20 -1.19 -14.84
C ASN A 131 13.57 -2.01 -13.59
N ALA A 132 12.67 -2.08 -12.62
CA ALA A 132 12.82 -2.95 -11.44
C ALA A 132 12.50 -4.43 -11.74
N GLY A 133 12.09 -4.76 -12.95
CA GLY A 133 11.86 -6.12 -13.43
C GLY A 133 10.45 -6.65 -13.19
N ALA A 134 9.46 -5.77 -13.03
CA ALA A 134 8.06 -6.17 -13.00
C ALA A 134 7.54 -6.51 -14.41
N ASN A 135 6.63 -7.47 -14.50
CA ASN A 135 5.80 -7.72 -15.67
C ASN A 135 4.62 -6.74 -15.61
N PHE A 136 4.81 -5.54 -16.16
CA PHE A 136 3.82 -4.47 -16.03
C PHE A 136 2.59 -4.71 -16.90
N GLU A 137 1.41 -4.61 -16.31
CA GLU A 137 0.12 -4.70 -16.98
C GLU A 137 -0.65 -3.37 -16.79
N ASP A 138 -1.05 -2.71 -17.87
CA ASP A 138 -1.92 -1.52 -17.79
C ASP A 138 -3.36 -1.93 -17.50
N SER A 139 -3.64 -2.23 -16.24
CA SER A 139 -4.94 -2.66 -15.75
C SER A 139 -5.32 -1.93 -14.47
N SER A 140 -6.62 -1.85 -14.21
CA SER A 140 -7.13 -1.21 -12.98
C SER A 140 -6.67 -1.93 -11.72
N VAL A 141 -6.62 -3.26 -11.77
CA VAL A 141 -6.17 -4.14 -10.70
C VAL A 141 -5.39 -5.30 -11.30
N VAL A 142 -4.27 -5.61 -10.71
CA VAL A 142 -3.47 -6.79 -11.03
C VAL A 142 -3.28 -7.61 -9.77
N VAL A 143 -3.53 -8.91 -9.86
CA VAL A 143 -3.32 -9.87 -8.77
C VAL A 143 -2.30 -10.89 -9.24
N ASP A 144 -1.26 -11.08 -8.44
CA ASP A 144 -0.23 -12.09 -8.65
C ASP A 144 0.10 -12.79 -7.32
N GLY A 145 -0.53 -13.94 -7.09
CA GLY A 145 -0.44 -14.66 -5.83
C GLY A 145 -0.94 -13.81 -4.65
N ASN A 146 -0.06 -13.52 -3.71
CA ASN A 146 -0.34 -12.70 -2.52
C ASN A 146 -0.24 -11.19 -2.78
N LEU A 147 0.22 -10.77 -3.96
CA LEU A 147 0.38 -9.36 -4.32
C LEU A 147 -0.87 -8.83 -5.05
N ILE A 148 -1.44 -7.75 -4.54
CA ILE A 148 -2.55 -7.03 -5.16
C ILE A 148 -2.10 -5.60 -5.44
N PHE A 149 -2.07 -5.25 -6.71
CA PHE A 149 -1.75 -3.90 -7.14
C PHE A 149 -2.95 -3.19 -7.73
N LYS A 150 -3.18 -1.93 -7.37
CA LYS A 150 -4.28 -1.11 -7.87
C LYS A 150 -3.78 0.20 -8.47
N ASN A 151 -4.25 0.52 -9.70
CA ASN A 151 -4.04 1.80 -10.33
C ASN A 151 -5.13 2.79 -9.88
N PHE A 152 -4.76 3.98 -9.42
CA PHE A 152 -5.67 4.96 -8.83
C PHE A 152 -6.79 5.43 -9.79
N PHE A 153 -6.47 5.78 -11.03
CA PHE A 153 -7.42 6.44 -11.93
C PHE A 153 -8.63 5.60 -12.35
N ARG A 154 -8.50 4.27 -12.36
CA ARG A 154 -9.61 3.38 -12.75
C ARG A 154 -10.52 2.97 -11.60
N ILE A 155 -10.22 3.40 -10.36
CA ILE A 155 -11.08 3.10 -9.19
C ILE A 155 -12.43 3.80 -9.30
N LEU A 156 -12.43 5.05 -9.73
CA LEU A 156 -13.65 5.87 -9.76
C LEU A 156 -14.65 5.42 -10.84
N CYS A 157 -14.17 4.85 -11.95
CA CYS A 157 -15.05 4.41 -13.04
C CYS A 157 -15.71 3.04 -12.84
N GLN A 158 -15.08 2.12 -12.07
CA GLN A 158 -15.62 0.77 -11.87
C GLN A 158 -16.43 0.58 -10.59
N THR A 159 -16.25 1.45 -9.58
CA THR A 159 -17.03 1.38 -8.33
C THR A 159 -18.36 2.13 -8.40
N TYR A 160 -18.60 2.92 -9.44
CA TYR A 160 -19.84 3.68 -9.63
C TYR A 160 -20.74 3.18 -10.76
N SER A 161 -20.55 1.97 -11.27
CA SER A 161 -21.60 1.29 -12.03
C SER A 161 -22.69 0.80 -11.07
N PHE A 162 -23.36 1.74 -10.39
CA PHE A 162 -24.69 1.48 -9.89
C PHE A 162 -25.61 1.46 -11.09
N ASN A 163 -26.08 0.29 -11.46
CA ASN A 163 -27.31 0.19 -12.23
C ASN A 163 -28.43 0.76 -11.35
N CYS A 164 -28.87 1.98 -11.66
CA CYS A 164 -30.16 2.49 -11.25
C CYS A 164 -31.23 1.85 -12.15
#